data_03d4f2be3179565d755c719b1302c825
#
_entry.id   03d4f2be3179565d755c719b1302c825
#
_cell.length_a   1.000
_cell.length_b   1.000
_cell.length_c   1.000
_cell.angle_alpha   90.00
_cell.angle_beta   90.00
_cell.angle_gamma   90.00
#
_symmetry.space_group_name_H-M   'P 1'
#
loop_
_entity.id
_entity.type
_entity.pdbx_description
1 polymer ?
#
loop_
_entity_poly.entity_id
_entity_poly.type
_entity_poly.pdbx_seq_one_letter_code
_entity_poly.pdbx_strand_id
1 'polypeptide(L)'
;MVYIRTDANEKIATGHVMRCLTIAEEIIQLGEMVHFFVSDEESAILIHDRKYQVTVLHTKWDKVDSEYEYGVLKAYAHKGDVLLVDSYSINTNYLSKMKKIFKVATFDDLFLEKKAADVIINYNIFCARFNYKERYKNETCKLLLGEKYVPLRAQFKSTIPCTKVRDVESPIVLLMCGGGDSQNMIYKSLKWIKETNAELFIKINWKVVIGAYYPYKKILEHIVEENHNIQLLVNVRNMAELMKNCDLCITAASTVLYEC
;
A
#
# COMPACT_ATOMS: atom_id res chain seq x y z
N MET A 1 4.64 18.00 -14.20
CA MET A 1 4.31 17.82 -12.78
C MET A 1 3.36 16.65 -12.59
N VAL A 2 3.45 15.92 -11.48
CA VAL A 2 2.54 14.81 -11.18
C VAL A 2 1.78 15.11 -9.89
N TYR A 3 0.45 15.04 -9.99
CA TYR A 3 -0.45 15.12 -8.86
C TYR A 3 -0.90 13.73 -8.45
N ILE A 4 -1.09 13.49 -7.17
CA ILE A 4 -1.51 12.18 -6.64
C ILE A 4 -2.71 12.39 -5.72
N ARG A 5 -3.85 11.77 -6.07
CA ARG A 5 -5.06 11.75 -5.24
C ARG A 5 -5.18 10.39 -4.56
N THR A 6 -5.01 10.38 -3.23
CA THR A 6 -5.02 9.15 -2.41
C THR A 6 -5.44 9.47 -0.99
N ASP A 7 -5.80 8.45 -0.20
CA ASP A 7 -6.20 8.58 1.21
C ASP A 7 -5.65 7.44 2.05
N ALA A 8 -5.54 7.67 3.37
CA ALA A 8 -5.21 6.67 4.38
C ALA A 8 -5.91 7.01 5.70
N ASN A 9 -6.50 6.03 6.36
CA ASN A 9 -7.09 6.16 7.69
C ASN A 9 -7.22 4.78 8.34
N GLU A 10 -7.79 4.72 9.53
CA GLU A 10 -7.98 3.46 10.26
C GLU A 10 -8.81 2.41 9.49
N LYS A 11 -9.75 2.83 8.63
CA LYS A 11 -10.63 1.91 7.87
C LYS A 11 -9.97 1.33 6.63
N ILE A 12 -9.25 2.15 5.86
CA ILE A 12 -8.61 1.73 4.59
C ILE A 12 -7.12 1.43 4.76
N ALA A 13 -6.60 1.62 5.97
CA ALA A 13 -5.18 1.49 6.29
C ALA A 13 -4.28 2.39 5.43
N THR A 14 -2.98 2.08 5.36
CA THR A 14 -1.98 2.94 4.71
C THR A 14 -1.59 2.51 3.31
N GLY A 15 -2.13 1.40 2.81
CA GLY A 15 -1.66 0.74 1.58
C GLY A 15 -1.62 1.65 0.35
N HIS A 16 -2.69 2.43 0.11
CA HIS A 16 -2.79 3.37 -1.00
C HIS A 16 -1.72 4.47 -0.90
N VAL A 17 -1.65 5.15 0.24
CA VAL A 17 -0.64 6.22 0.46
C VAL A 17 0.77 5.66 0.35
N MET A 18 1.07 4.49 0.92
CA MET A 18 2.41 3.90 0.88
C MET A 18 2.87 3.56 -0.54
N ARG A 19 2.01 2.98 -1.38
CA ARG A 19 2.39 2.73 -2.79
C ARG A 19 2.49 4.02 -3.60
N CYS A 20 1.66 5.02 -3.31
CA CYS A 20 1.78 6.34 -3.92
C CYS A 20 3.06 7.07 -3.52
N LEU A 21 3.49 6.98 -2.26
CA LEU A 21 4.78 7.51 -1.79
C LEU A 21 5.97 6.85 -2.48
N THR A 22 5.91 5.52 -2.69
CA THR A 22 6.93 4.79 -3.44
C THR A 22 7.05 5.30 -4.89
N ILE A 23 5.92 5.55 -5.54
CA ILE A 23 5.90 6.11 -6.90
C ILE A 23 6.40 7.56 -6.90
N ALA A 24 6.03 8.35 -5.90
CA ALA A 24 6.47 9.74 -5.75
C ALA A 24 8.00 9.85 -5.60
N GLU A 25 8.63 8.94 -4.83
CA GLU A 25 10.08 8.86 -4.70
C GLU A 25 10.76 8.69 -6.07
N GLU A 26 10.25 7.79 -6.93
CA GLU A 26 10.79 7.55 -8.26
C GLU A 26 10.57 8.76 -9.20
N ILE A 27 9.39 9.38 -9.15
CA ILE A 27 9.07 10.57 -9.96
C ILE A 27 10.04 11.71 -9.65
N ILE A 28 10.35 11.94 -8.37
CA ILE A 28 11.33 12.96 -7.96
C ILE A 28 12.75 12.61 -8.43
N GLN A 29 13.14 11.33 -8.36
CA GLN A 29 14.44 10.89 -8.90
C GLN A 29 14.57 11.13 -10.42
N LEU A 30 13.44 11.12 -11.14
CA LEU A 30 13.37 11.47 -12.55
C LEU A 30 13.39 13.00 -12.82
N GLY A 31 13.48 13.81 -11.78
CA GLY A 31 13.53 15.28 -11.88
C GLY A 31 12.16 15.96 -11.97
N GLU A 32 11.08 15.22 -11.74
CA GLU A 32 9.71 15.74 -11.76
C GLU A 32 9.23 16.12 -10.37
N MET A 33 8.31 17.08 -10.30
CA MET A 33 7.68 17.49 -9.03
C MET A 33 6.43 16.69 -8.76
N VAL A 34 6.17 16.45 -7.46
CA VAL A 34 4.98 15.73 -6.98
C VAL A 34 4.21 16.59 -5.98
N HIS A 35 2.88 16.57 -6.08
CA HIS A 35 1.98 17.19 -5.13
C HIS A 35 0.80 16.25 -4.83
N PHE A 36 0.49 16.06 -3.56
CA PHE A 36 -0.58 15.18 -3.14
C PHE A 36 -1.88 15.94 -2.86
N PHE A 37 -3.01 15.28 -3.15
CA PHE A 37 -4.34 15.69 -2.70
C PHE A 37 -4.94 14.56 -1.85
N VAL A 38 -5.42 14.91 -0.67
CA VAL A 38 -6.03 13.97 0.27
C VAL A 38 -7.35 14.52 0.80
N SER A 39 -8.24 13.65 1.28
CA SER A 39 -9.54 14.07 1.80
C SER A 39 -9.43 14.87 3.11
N ASP A 40 -8.55 14.44 4.00
CA ASP A 40 -8.49 14.89 5.39
C ASP A 40 -7.07 14.96 5.95
N GLU A 41 -6.92 15.54 7.14
CA GLU A 41 -5.65 15.71 7.82
C GLU A 41 -5.01 14.38 8.23
N GLU A 42 -5.81 13.37 8.57
CA GLU A 42 -5.31 12.04 8.93
C GLU A 42 -4.54 11.42 7.75
N SER A 43 -5.10 11.51 6.56
CA SER A 43 -4.44 11.07 5.31
C SER A 43 -3.16 11.86 5.02
N ALA A 44 -3.08 13.14 5.41
CA ALA A 44 -1.92 14.00 5.16
C ALA A 44 -0.70 13.66 6.03
N ILE A 45 -0.88 13.11 7.24
CA ILE A 45 0.20 12.88 8.22
C ILE A 45 1.38 12.10 7.60
N LEU A 46 1.11 10.97 6.94
CA LEU A 46 2.15 10.12 6.35
C LEU A 46 2.91 10.82 5.22
N ILE A 47 2.23 11.72 4.51
CA ILE A 47 2.78 12.47 3.38
C ILE A 47 3.66 13.61 3.89
N HIS A 48 3.22 14.33 4.94
CA HIS A 48 4.00 15.34 5.62
C HIS A 48 5.30 14.79 6.24
N ASP A 49 5.23 13.60 6.86
CA ASP A 49 6.39 12.91 7.42
C ASP A 49 7.48 12.62 6.39
N ARG A 50 7.11 12.51 5.11
CA ARG A 50 8.01 12.34 3.97
C ARG A 50 8.36 13.66 3.26
N LYS A 51 7.92 14.81 3.80
CA LYS A 51 8.20 16.17 3.31
C LYS A 51 7.69 16.45 1.89
N TYR A 52 6.64 15.75 1.45
CA TYR A 52 5.94 16.07 0.21
C TYR A 52 4.95 17.22 0.40
N GLN A 53 4.72 17.97 -0.68
CA GLN A 53 3.62 18.93 -0.72
C GLN A 53 2.28 18.20 -0.74
N VAL A 54 1.35 18.64 0.09
CA VAL A 54 0.00 18.06 0.17
C VAL A 54 -1.03 19.17 0.38
N THR A 55 -2.16 19.03 -0.30
CA THR A 55 -3.36 19.85 -0.10
C THR A 55 -4.46 18.96 0.47
N VAL A 56 -4.99 19.35 1.62
CA VAL A 56 -6.15 18.71 2.23
C VAL A 56 -7.42 19.31 1.62
N LEU A 57 -8.27 18.44 1.07
CA LEU A 57 -9.50 18.83 0.36
C LEU A 57 -10.67 19.08 1.30
N HIS A 58 -10.57 18.68 2.58
CA HIS A 58 -11.65 18.74 3.57
C HIS A 58 -12.94 18.06 3.11
N THR A 59 -12.79 16.90 2.46
CA THR A 59 -13.87 16.05 1.96
C THR A 59 -13.90 14.72 2.71
N LYS A 60 -14.86 13.85 2.36
CA LYS A 60 -14.92 12.50 2.92
C LYS A 60 -14.31 11.51 1.93
N TRP A 61 -13.37 10.69 2.38
CA TRP A 61 -12.69 9.69 1.56
C TRP A 61 -13.65 8.66 0.94
N ASP A 62 -14.78 8.35 1.61
CA ASP A 62 -15.80 7.38 1.18
C ASP A 62 -16.99 8.00 0.46
N LYS A 63 -17.08 9.34 0.43
CA LYS A 63 -18.13 10.09 -0.27
C LYS A 63 -17.51 11.30 -0.98
N VAL A 64 -16.83 11.01 -2.09
CA VAL A 64 -16.10 12.02 -2.87
C VAL A 64 -17.06 12.97 -3.59
N ASP A 65 -16.92 14.27 -3.35
CA ASP A 65 -17.60 15.32 -4.11
C ASP A 65 -16.79 15.67 -5.37
N SER A 66 -17.17 15.07 -6.48
CA SER A 66 -16.44 15.23 -7.74
C SER A 66 -16.52 16.62 -8.36
N GLU A 67 -17.55 17.43 -8.04
CA GLU A 67 -17.65 18.81 -8.52
C GLU A 67 -16.71 19.72 -7.73
N TYR A 68 -16.76 19.60 -6.42
CA TYR A 68 -15.89 20.36 -5.53
C TYR A 68 -14.42 20.06 -5.80
N GLU A 69 -14.03 18.76 -5.78
CA GLU A 69 -12.64 18.37 -6.02
C GLU A 69 -12.17 18.80 -7.42
N TYR A 70 -13.00 18.70 -8.45
CA TYR A 70 -12.68 19.22 -9.79
C TYR A 70 -12.37 20.73 -9.76
N GLY A 71 -13.19 21.51 -9.05
CA GLY A 71 -12.98 22.96 -8.90
C GLY A 71 -11.62 23.28 -8.26
N VAL A 72 -11.27 22.56 -7.18
CA VAL A 72 -9.99 22.73 -6.50
C VAL A 72 -8.83 22.31 -7.39
N LEU A 73 -8.85 21.08 -7.93
CA LEU A 73 -7.74 20.53 -8.73
C LEU A 73 -7.51 21.33 -10.01
N LYS A 74 -8.56 21.91 -10.60
CA LYS A 74 -8.47 22.77 -11.80
C LYS A 74 -7.56 23.99 -11.57
N ALA A 75 -7.52 24.52 -10.34
CA ALA A 75 -6.67 25.67 -10.02
C ALA A 75 -5.16 25.34 -10.07
N TYR A 76 -4.83 24.06 -9.92
CA TYR A 76 -3.42 23.57 -9.98
C TYR A 76 -3.02 23.06 -11.37
N ALA A 77 -4.00 22.68 -12.20
CA ALA A 77 -3.76 21.94 -13.44
C ALA A 77 -3.14 22.82 -14.54
N HIS A 78 -2.06 22.33 -15.15
CA HIS A 78 -1.47 22.87 -16.36
C HIS A 78 -1.48 21.84 -17.50
N LYS A 79 -1.36 22.32 -18.74
CA LYS A 79 -1.36 21.43 -19.91
C LYS A 79 -0.20 20.43 -19.85
N GLY A 80 -0.53 19.15 -19.87
CA GLY A 80 0.46 18.07 -19.83
C GLY A 80 0.69 17.45 -18.45
N ASP A 81 0.11 18.03 -17.40
CA ASP A 81 0.19 17.47 -16.06
C ASP A 81 -0.54 16.12 -15.95
N VAL A 82 -0.08 15.29 -15.03
CA VAL A 82 -0.61 13.95 -14.77
C VAL A 82 -1.27 13.93 -13.41
N LEU A 83 -2.43 13.28 -13.32
CA LEU A 83 -3.09 12.93 -12.05
C LEU A 83 -3.09 11.41 -11.88
N LEU A 84 -2.36 10.91 -10.90
CA LEU A 84 -2.47 9.54 -10.41
C LEU A 84 -3.56 9.46 -9.35
N VAL A 85 -4.54 8.57 -9.56
CA VAL A 85 -5.64 8.34 -8.62
C VAL A 85 -5.54 6.94 -8.03
N ASP A 86 -5.53 6.88 -6.71
CA ASP A 86 -5.48 5.64 -5.96
C ASP A 86 -6.47 5.65 -4.79
N SER A 87 -7.69 5.19 -5.06
CA SER A 87 -8.79 5.11 -4.10
C SER A 87 -9.87 4.16 -4.60
N TYR A 88 -10.41 3.33 -3.69
CA TYR A 88 -11.57 2.48 -4.01
C TYR A 88 -12.88 3.24 -4.06
N SER A 89 -12.95 4.41 -3.47
CA SER A 89 -14.16 5.24 -3.41
C SER A 89 -14.33 6.15 -4.64
N ILE A 90 -13.33 6.22 -5.52
CA ILE A 90 -13.36 7.03 -6.74
C ILE A 90 -13.84 6.19 -7.92
N ASN A 91 -14.94 6.63 -8.52
CA ASN A 91 -15.59 5.97 -9.65
C ASN A 91 -15.16 6.54 -11.02
N THR A 92 -15.66 5.91 -12.10
CA THR A 92 -15.33 6.30 -13.47
C THR A 92 -15.80 7.70 -13.84
N ASN A 93 -16.89 8.22 -13.24
CA ASN A 93 -17.39 9.57 -13.51
C ASN A 93 -16.41 10.64 -13.01
N TYR A 94 -15.83 10.44 -11.82
CA TYR A 94 -14.77 11.30 -11.31
C TYR A 94 -13.57 11.32 -12.26
N LEU A 95 -13.07 10.14 -12.65
CA LEU A 95 -11.93 10.01 -13.56
C LEU A 95 -12.20 10.72 -14.90
N SER A 96 -13.39 10.51 -15.48
CA SER A 96 -13.81 11.15 -16.73
C SER A 96 -13.82 12.68 -16.61
N LYS A 97 -14.19 13.21 -15.45
CA LYS A 97 -14.16 14.65 -15.18
C LYS A 97 -12.71 15.16 -15.11
N MET A 98 -11.82 14.45 -14.39
CA MET A 98 -10.41 14.83 -14.26
C MET A 98 -9.64 14.75 -15.58
N LYS A 99 -10.02 13.86 -16.49
CA LYS A 99 -9.46 13.82 -17.86
C LYS A 99 -9.64 15.09 -18.68
N LYS A 100 -10.55 15.99 -18.29
CA LYS A 100 -10.70 17.29 -18.95
C LYS A 100 -9.56 18.26 -18.66
N ILE A 101 -8.81 18.01 -17.58
CA ILE A 101 -7.76 18.91 -17.08
C ILE A 101 -6.39 18.22 -16.89
N PHE A 102 -6.34 16.88 -16.80
CA PHE A 102 -5.14 16.09 -16.61
C PHE A 102 -5.03 14.91 -17.58
N LYS A 103 -3.83 14.37 -17.74
CA LYS A 103 -3.66 12.97 -18.11
C LYS A 103 -3.87 12.12 -16.87
N VAL A 104 -4.83 11.19 -16.90
CA VAL A 104 -5.25 10.43 -15.71
C VAL A 104 -4.66 9.02 -15.73
N ALA A 105 -3.96 8.66 -14.65
CA ALA A 105 -3.55 7.30 -14.34
C ALA A 105 -4.34 6.80 -13.11
N THR A 106 -4.73 5.54 -13.07
CA THR A 106 -5.41 4.97 -11.89
C THR A 106 -5.07 3.50 -11.68
N PHE A 107 -5.10 3.09 -10.41
CA PHE A 107 -5.08 1.67 -10.04
C PHE A 107 -6.47 1.04 -10.23
N ASP A 108 -6.49 -0.20 -10.69
CA ASP A 108 -7.71 -1.02 -10.86
C ASP A 108 -7.48 -2.41 -10.27
N ASP A 109 -7.38 -2.49 -8.94
CA ASP A 109 -7.11 -3.73 -8.23
C ASP A 109 -8.27 -4.74 -8.29
N LEU A 110 -9.50 -4.25 -8.45
CA LEU A 110 -10.74 -5.03 -8.26
C LEU A 110 -11.46 -5.39 -9.56
N PHE A 111 -11.14 -4.73 -10.67
CA PHE A 111 -11.79 -4.94 -11.98
C PHE A 111 -13.33 -4.84 -11.94
N LEU A 112 -13.89 -4.01 -11.06
CA LEU A 112 -15.35 -3.90 -10.86
C LEU A 112 -16.05 -3.19 -12.02
N GLU A 113 -15.48 -2.06 -12.47
CA GLU A 113 -16.03 -1.22 -13.55
C GLU A 113 -14.95 -0.82 -14.56
N LYS A 114 -15.38 -0.36 -15.74
CA LYS A 114 -14.47 0.24 -16.71
C LYS A 114 -14.03 1.61 -16.21
N LYS A 115 -12.75 1.83 -16.02
CA LYS A 115 -12.19 3.10 -15.55
C LYS A 115 -11.92 4.05 -16.72
N ALA A 116 -12.40 5.29 -16.63
CA ALA A 116 -12.15 6.33 -17.63
C ALA A 116 -10.79 7.01 -17.37
N ALA A 117 -9.69 6.35 -17.70
CA ALA A 117 -8.33 6.86 -17.50
C ALA A 117 -7.46 6.67 -18.75
N ASP A 118 -6.34 7.41 -18.84
CA ASP A 118 -5.36 7.27 -19.92
C ASP A 118 -4.39 6.13 -19.64
N VAL A 119 -4.18 5.81 -18.36
CA VAL A 119 -3.34 4.68 -17.90
C VAL A 119 -4.08 3.90 -16.82
N ILE A 120 -4.20 2.60 -17.02
CA ILE A 120 -4.73 1.65 -16.03
C ILE A 120 -3.59 0.81 -15.48
N ILE A 121 -3.48 0.72 -14.18
CA ILE A 121 -2.44 -0.05 -13.48
C ILE A 121 -3.07 -1.16 -12.67
N ASN A 122 -2.71 -2.41 -12.94
CA ASN A 122 -3.00 -3.55 -12.08
C ASN A 122 -1.81 -4.48 -12.04
N TYR A 123 -1.03 -4.42 -10.97
CA TYR A 123 0.17 -5.23 -10.80
C TYR A 123 -0.08 -6.60 -10.15
N ASN A 124 -1.33 -6.90 -9.77
CA ASN A 124 -1.64 -8.19 -9.13
C ASN A 124 -1.29 -9.36 -10.05
N ILE A 125 -0.71 -10.42 -9.48
CA ILE A 125 -0.34 -11.64 -10.20
C ILE A 125 -1.54 -12.31 -10.90
N PHE A 126 -2.77 -12.10 -10.37
CA PHE A 126 -4.00 -12.62 -11.00
C PHE A 126 -4.62 -11.66 -12.00
N CYS A 127 -3.99 -10.55 -12.34
CA CYS A 127 -4.57 -9.62 -13.33
C CYS A 127 -4.82 -10.28 -14.69
N ALA A 128 -4.07 -11.35 -15.03
CA ALA A 128 -4.30 -12.16 -16.23
C ALA A 128 -5.66 -12.89 -16.27
N ARG A 129 -6.31 -13.09 -15.11
CA ARG A 129 -7.67 -13.64 -15.01
C ARG A 129 -8.74 -12.68 -15.49
N PHE A 130 -8.43 -11.38 -15.56
CA PHE A 130 -9.33 -10.33 -15.99
C PHE A 130 -9.13 -10.01 -17.47
N ASN A 131 -10.23 -9.87 -18.21
CA ASN A 131 -10.15 -9.60 -19.63
C ASN A 131 -9.99 -8.10 -19.94
N TYR A 132 -8.86 -7.52 -19.52
CA TYR A 132 -8.54 -6.10 -19.75
C TYR A 132 -8.52 -5.74 -21.23
N LYS A 133 -7.93 -6.59 -22.08
CA LYS A 133 -7.82 -6.34 -23.52
C LYS A 133 -9.20 -6.16 -24.16
N GLU A 134 -10.16 -7.02 -23.82
CA GLU A 134 -11.53 -6.90 -24.35
C GLU A 134 -12.26 -5.70 -23.75
N ARG A 135 -12.13 -5.44 -22.42
CA ARG A 135 -12.78 -4.31 -21.77
C ARG A 135 -12.36 -2.96 -22.35
N TYR A 136 -11.08 -2.83 -22.78
CA TYR A 136 -10.48 -1.59 -23.27
C TYR A 136 -10.15 -1.61 -24.77
N LYS A 137 -10.66 -2.58 -25.56
CA LYS A 137 -10.31 -2.75 -26.98
C LYS A 137 -10.53 -1.53 -27.86
N ASN A 138 -11.53 -0.68 -27.51
CA ASN A 138 -11.90 0.51 -28.25
C ASN A 138 -11.40 1.81 -27.58
N GLU A 139 -10.46 1.69 -26.65
CA GLU A 139 -9.94 2.83 -25.90
C GLU A 139 -8.46 3.05 -26.22
N THR A 140 -8.03 4.31 -26.14
CA THR A 140 -6.61 4.67 -26.30
C THR A 140 -5.84 4.61 -24.99
N CYS A 141 -6.35 3.92 -23.96
CA CYS A 141 -5.70 3.84 -22.67
C CYS A 141 -4.52 2.85 -22.69
N LYS A 142 -3.46 3.16 -21.95
CA LYS A 142 -2.32 2.29 -21.72
C LYS A 142 -2.61 1.34 -20.57
N LEU A 143 -2.41 0.04 -20.76
CA LEU A 143 -2.58 -0.99 -19.75
C LEU A 143 -1.22 -1.39 -19.18
N LEU A 144 -0.99 -1.18 -17.90
CA LEU A 144 0.19 -1.61 -17.14
C LEU A 144 -0.23 -2.78 -16.24
N LEU A 145 -0.09 -4.01 -16.75
CA LEU A 145 -0.62 -5.21 -16.12
C LEU A 145 0.50 -6.18 -15.73
N GLY A 146 0.36 -6.76 -14.54
CA GLY A 146 1.26 -7.78 -14.01
C GLY A 146 2.35 -7.24 -13.09
N GLU A 147 3.05 -8.16 -12.46
CA GLU A 147 4.02 -7.95 -11.38
C GLU A 147 5.17 -7.00 -11.73
N LYS A 148 5.54 -6.89 -13.00
CA LYS A 148 6.59 -5.95 -13.45
C LYS A 148 6.25 -4.47 -13.22
N TYR A 149 4.99 -4.17 -12.88
CA TYR A 149 4.54 -2.81 -12.58
C TYR A 149 4.26 -2.59 -11.10
N VAL A 150 4.70 -3.52 -10.24
CA VAL A 150 4.55 -3.33 -8.80
C VAL A 150 5.43 -2.19 -8.31
N PRO A 151 4.90 -1.24 -7.52
CA PRO A 151 5.69 -0.16 -6.93
C PRO A 151 6.49 -0.69 -5.74
N LEU A 152 7.70 -1.20 -5.99
CA LEU A 152 8.60 -1.67 -4.94
C LEU A 152 9.35 -0.51 -4.32
N ARG A 153 9.36 -0.44 -2.98
CA ARG A 153 10.13 0.55 -2.21
C ARG A 153 11.62 0.42 -2.52
N ALA A 154 12.33 1.55 -2.59
CA ALA A 154 13.75 1.62 -2.98
C ALA A 154 14.65 0.65 -2.19
N GLN A 155 14.35 0.43 -0.91
CA GLN A 155 15.10 -0.49 -0.04
C GLN A 155 15.10 -1.95 -0.51
N PHE A 156 14.16 -2.36 -1.36
CA PHE A 156 14.08 -3.72 -1.92
C PHE A 156 14.74 -3.86 -3.29
N LYS A 157 15.08 -2.77 -3.97
CA LYS A 157 15.69 -2.81 -5.31
C LYS A 157 17.10 -3.41 -5.34
N SER A 158 17.83 -3.27 -4.24
CA SER A 158 19.23 -3.72 -4.11
C SER A 158 19.41 -4.92 -3.19
N THR A 159 18.32 -5.50 -2.67
CA THR A 159 18.42 -6.69 -1.80
C THR A 159 18.74 -7.93 -2.63
N ILE A 160 19.89 -8.53 -2.36
CA ILE A 160 20.22 -9.86 -2.87
C ILE A 160 19.40 -10.87 -2.07
N PRO A 161 18.63 -11.76 -2.72
CA PRO A 161 17.89 -12.80 -2.02
C PRO A 161 18.84 -13.61 -1.12
N CYS A 162 18.47 -13.82 0.13
CA CYS A 162 19.22 -14.70 1.00
C CYS A 162 18.95 -16.15 0.58
N THR A 163 19.87 -16.76 -0.13
CA THR A 163 19.76 -18.16 -0.59
C THR A 163 20.23 -19.18 0.44
N LYS A 164 20.71 -18.73 1.62
CA LYS A 164 21.16 -19.64 2.67
C LYS A 164 19.95 -20.15 3.44
N VAL A 165 19.59 -21.38 3.19
CA VAL A 165 18.75 -22.16 4.13
C VAL A 165 19.59 -22.33 5.40
N ARG A 166 19.18 -21.70 6.48
CA ARG A 166 19.76 -21.91 7.80
C ARG A 166 19.18 -23.21 8.35
N ASP A 167 20.05 -24.12 8.78
CA ASP A 167 19.61 -25.20 9.66
C ASP A 167 19.46 -24.59 11.06
N VAL A 168 18.23 -24.27 11.44
CA VAL A 168 17.98 -23.41 12.62
C VAL A 168 17.11 -24.15 13.61
N GLU A 169 17.68 -24.45 14.77
CA GLU A 169 16.89 -24.98 15.90
C GLU A 169 15.84 -23.99 16.40
N SER A 170 16.03 -22.69 16.17
CA SER A 170 15.13 -21.59 16.60
C SER A 170 14.92 -20.59 15.45
N PRO A 171 14.01 -20.89 14.51
CA PRO A 171 13.78 -20.05 13.33
C PRO A 171 13.20 -18.67 13.70
N ILE A 172 13.58 -17.66 12.93
CA ILE A 172 13.04 -16.30 13.05
C ILE A 172 11.88 -16.17 12.08
N VAL A 173 10.67 -16.00 12.60
CA VAL A 173 9.47 -15.82 11.78
C VAL A 173 8.98 -14.38 11.89
N LEU A 174 8.90 -13.71 10.75
CA LEU A 174 8.30 -12.39 10.63
C LEU A 174 6.78 -12.53 10.41
N LEU A 175 5.99 -11.93 11.28
CA LEU A 175 4.53 -11.90 11.17
C LEU A 175 4.04 -10.46 11.03
N MET A 176 3.31 -10.18 9.94
CA MET A 176 2.75 -8.87 9.68
C MET A 176 1.51 -8.93 8.76
N CYS A 177 0.55 -8.02 8.95
CA CYS A 177 -0.68 -7.97 8.16
C CYS A 177 -0.96 -6.55 7.61
N GLY A 178 0.08 -5.85 7.14
CA GLY A 178 -0.02 -4.48 6.63
C GLY A 178 -0.16 -3.43 7.74
N GLY A 179 -0.59 -2.21 7.38
CA GLY A 179 -0.57 -1.06 8.29
C GLY A 179 -1.69 -1.03 9.33
N GLY A 180 -2.82 -1.68 9.09
CA GLY A 180 -4.00 -1.59 9.95
C GLY A 180 -4.45 -2.91 10.60
N ASP A 181 -4.37 -4.04 9.89
CA ASP A 181 -4.86 -5.36 10.34
C ASP A 181 -6.23 -5.31 11.04
N SER A 182 -7.22 -4.71 10.39
CA SER A 182 -8.58 -4.53 10.94
C SER A 182 -9.26 -5.84 11.34
N GLN A 183 -8.83 -6.96 10.77
CA GLN A 183 -9.33 -8.30 11.09
C GLN A 183 -8.61 -8.96 12.28
N ASN A 184 -7.61 -8.29 12.85
CA ASN A 184 -6.78 -8.80 13.95
C ASN A 184 -6.13 -10.17 13.64
N MET A 185 -5.63 -10.31 12.42
CA MET A 185 -5.05 -11.57 11.92
C MET A 185 -3.73 -11.91 12.61
N ILE A 186 -2.94 -10.89 13.00
CA ILE A 186 -1.70 -11.08 13.75
C ILE A 186 -2.00 -11.82 15.07
N TYR A 187 -2.92 -11.28 15.87
CA TYR A 187 -3.31 -11.90 17.15
C TYR A 187 -3.89 -13.31 16.96
N LYS A 188 -4.82 -13.45 16.00
CA LYS A 188 -5.47 -14.74 15.71
C LYS A 188 -4.46 -15.79 15.26
N SER A 189 -3.46 -15.41 14.46
CA SER A 189 -2.42 -16.34 14.01
C SER A 189 -1.52 -16.79 15.16
N LEU A 190 -1.05 -15.87 15.99
CA LEU A 190 -0.24 -16.22 17.17
C LEU A 190 -0.99 -17.13 18.13
N LYS A 191 -2.24 -16.77 18.45
CA LYS A 191 -3.10 -17.56 19.31
C LYS A 191 -3.32 -18.97 18.75
N TRP A 192 -3.71 -19.07 17.49
CA TRP A 192 -3.98 -20.36 16.84
C TRP A 192 -2.74 -21.27 16.83
N ILE A 193 -1.55 -20.73 16.49
CA ILE A 193 -0.32 -21.53 16.49
C ILE A 193 0.03 -21.99 17.91
N LYS A 194 -0.10 -21.11 18.92
CA LYS A 194 0.16 -21.44 20.32
C LYS A 194 -0.77 -22.54 20.83
N GLU A 195 -2.07 -22.47 20.49
CA GLU A 195 -3.08 -23.46 20.89
C GLU A 195 -2.93 -24.81 20.16
N THR A 196 -2.52 -24.78 18.89
CA THR A 196 -2.42 -25.98 18.05
C THR A 196 -1.09 -26.71 18.25
N ASN A 197 0.01 -25.99 18.45
CA ASN A 197 1.33 -26.54 18.64
C ASN A 197 2.21 -25.63 19.52
N ALA A 198 2.03 -25.74 20.84
CA ALA A 198 2.75 -24.93 21.82
C ALA A 198 4.29 -25.15 21.78
N GLU A 199 4.75 -26.37 21.48
CA GLU A 199 6.18 -26.67 21.37
C GLU A 199 6.81 -25.92 20.19
N LEU A 200 6.17 -25.94 19.01
CA LEU A 200 6.62 -25.17 17.84
C LEU A 200 6.57 -23.66 18.12
N PHE A 201 5.50 -23.19 18.77
CA PHE A 201 5.36 -21.76 19.09
C PHE A 201 6.52 -21.23 19.92
N ILE A 202 6.96 -22.00 20.93
CA ILE A 202 8.07 -21.62 21.83
C ILE A 202 9.43 -21.66 21.12
N LYS A 203 9.63 -22.59 20.18
CA LYS A 203 10.89 -22.69 19.40
C LYS A 203 11.11 -21.55 18.42
N ILE A 204 10.04 -20.89 17.97
CA ILE A 204 10.09 -19.79 17.01
C ILE A 204 10.44 -18.47 17.72
N ASN A 205 11.38 -17.73 17.16
CA ASN A 205 11.60 -16.32 17.50
C ASN A 205 10.70 -15.43 16.63
N TRP A 206 9.60 -14.97 17.21
CA TRP A 206 8.62 -14.17 16.51
C TRP A 206 9.04 -12.71 16.42
N LYS A 207 9.10 -12.15 15.21
CA LYS A 207 9.16 -10.71 14.96
C LYS A 207 7.79 -10.26 14.44
N VAL A 208 7.03 -9.59 15.29
CA VAL A 208 5.68 -9.13 14.98
C VAL A 208 5.73 -7.66 14.61
N VAL A 209 5.37 -7.32 13.36
CA VAL A 209 5.37 -5.93 12.88
C VAL A 209 3.95 -5.40 12.77
N ILE A 210 3.73 -4.25 13.40
CA ILE A 210 2.48 -3.50 13.33
C ILE A 210 2.70 -2.08 12.80
N GLY A 211 1.71 -1.56 12.08
CA GLY A 211 1.70 -0.19 11.58
C GLY A 211 1.08 0.82 12.57
N ALA A 212 1.06 2.10 12.17
CA ALA A 212 0.55 3.20 12.97
C ALA A 212 -0.95 3.06 13.32
N TYR A 213 -1.73 2.46 12.42
CA TYR A 213 -3.19 2.31 12.55
C TYR A 213 -3.62 0.94 13.08
N TYR A 214 -2.71 0.19 13.72
CA TYR A 214 -3.06 -1.11 14.30
C TYR A 214 -3.92 -0.92 15.57
N PRO A 215 -5.22 -1.29 15.57
CA PRO A 215 -6.14 -0.92 16.64
C PRO A 215 -6.01 -1.80 17.90
N TYR A 216 -5.33 -2.95 17.80
CA TYR A 216 -5.27 -3.96 18.87
C TYR A 216 -3.91 -4.01 19.58
N LYS A 217 -3.16 -2.89 19.59
CA LYS A 217 -1.80 -2.83 20.12
C LYS A 217 -1.69 -3.32 21.57
N LYS A 218 -2.61 -2.90 22.45
CA LYS A 218 -2.63 -3.32 23.85
C LYS A 218 -2.76 -4.84 24.05
N ILE A 219 -3.51 -5.52 23.17
CA ILE A 219 -3.66 -6.97 23.22
C ILE A 219 -2.33 -7.65 22.86
N LEU A 220 -1.62 -7.13 21.85
CA LEU A 220 -0.31 -7.68 21.49
C LEU A 220 0.75 -7.40 22.54
N GLU A 221 0.76 -6.22 23.15
CA GLU A 221 1.67 -5.89 24.25
C GLU A 221 1.54 -6.90 25.40
N HIS A 222 0.31 -7.25 25.78
CA HIS A 222 0.06 -8.27 26.80
C HIS A 222 0.58 -9.67 26.39
N ILE A 223 0.40 -10.07 25.14
CA ILE A 223 0.95 -11.34 24.64
C ILE A 223 2.48 -11.35 24.69
N VAL A 224 3.11 -10.22 24.35
CA VAL A 224 4.59 -10.08 24.39
C VAL A 224 5.10 -10.22 25.83
N GLU A 225 4.40 -9.63 26.80
CA GLU A 225 4.76 -9.74 28.23
C GLU A 225 4.74 -11.21 28.72
N GLU A 226 3.78 -12.00 28.23
CA GLU A 226 3.66 -13.42 28.57
C GLU A 226 4.60 -14.36 27.79
N ASN A 227 5.20 -13.91 26.68
CA ASN A 227 5.94 -14.79 25.76
C ASN A 227 7.26 -14.12 25.32
N HIS A 228 8.38 -14.48 25.98
CA HIS A 228 9.69 -13.90 25.74
C HIS A 228 10.28 -14.15 24.34
N ASN A 229 9.70 -15.09 23.58
CA ASN A 229 10.07 -15.39 22.19
C ASN A 229 9.38 -14.50 21.16
N ILE A 230 8.61 -13.48 21.60
CA ILE A 230 7.94 -12.52 20.72
C ILE A 230 8.56 -11.12 20.88
N GLN A 231 9.00 -10.55 19.77
CA GLN A 231 9.43 -9.16 19.67
C GLN A 231 8.39 -8.34 18.90
N LEU A 232 7.76 -7.35 19.55
CA LEU A 232 6.84 -6.42 18.89
C LEU A 232 7.63 -5.24 18.31
N LEU A 233 7.46 -5.00 17.02
CA LEU A 233 8.11 -3.93 16.26
C LEU A 233 7.05 -2.99 15.69
N VAL A 234 7.13 -1.71 16.00
CA VAL A 234 6.13 -0.72 15.61
C VAL A 234 6.73 0.23 14.57
N ASN A 235 6.01 0.48 13.48
CA ASN A 235 6.40 1.43 12.43
C ASN A 235 7.83 1.24 11.89
N VAL A 236 8.20 0.00 11.56
CA VAL A 236 9.54 -0.33 11.03
C VAL A 236 9.77 0.39 9.71
N ARG A 237 10.85 1.18 9.65
CA ARG A 237 11.24 1.92 8.43
C ARG A 237 12.05 1.06 7.46
N ASN A 238 13.01 0.28 7.97
CA ASN A 238 13.86 -0.59 7.15
C ASN A 238 13.33 -2.03 7.17
N MET A 239 12.28 -2.27 6.39
CA MET A 239 11.67 -3.60 6.26
C MET A 239 12.56 -4.58 5.50
N ALA A 240 13.35 -4.11 4.53
CA ALA A 240 14.23 -4.97 3.75
C ALA A 240 15.31 -5.62 4.63
N GLU A 241 15.92 -4.85 5.54
CA GLU A 241 16.88 -5.37 6.51
C GLU A 241 16.23 -6.39 7.46
N LEU A 242 15.02 -6.09 7.93
CA LEU A 242 14.26 -6.98 8.80
C LEU A 242 13.93 -8.31 8.11
N MET A 243 13.40 -8.25 6.87
CA MET A 243 13.04 -9.43 6.08
C MET A 243 14.26 -10.30 5.75
N LYS A 244 15.38 -9.67 5.37
CA LYS A 244 16.63 -10.36 5.07
C LYS A 244 17.13 -11.22 6.24
N ASN A 245 16.82 -10.83 7.46
CA ASN A 245 17.24 -11.48 8.69
C ASN A 245 16.18 -12.46 9.26
N CYS A 246 15.13 -12.78 8.50
CA CYS A 246 14.11 -13.74 8.88
C CYS A 246 14.20 -15.01 8.02
N ASP A 247 13.78 -16.13 8.58
CA ASP A 247 13.77 -17.44 7.89
C ASP A 247 12.42 -17.67 7.18
N LEU A 248 11.34 -17.07 7.68
CA LEU A 248 10.00 -17.15 7.11
C LEU A 248 9.26 -15.83 7.32
N CYS A 249 8.44 -15.46 6.34
CA CYS A 249 7.51 -14.34 6.44
C CYS A 249 6.06 -14.81 6.32
N ILE A 250 5.23 -14.48 7.30
CA ILE A 250 3.78 -14.66 7.27
C ILE A 250 3.17 -13.27 7.09
N THR A 251 2.49 -13.05 5.96
CA THR A 251 1.96 -11.73 5.61
C THR A 251 0.61 -11.80 4.92
N ALA A 252 -0.15 -10.70 4.97
CA ALA A 252 -1.33 -10.54 4.14
C ALA A 252 -0.96 -10.42 2.65
N ALA A 253 -1.88 -10.86 1.78
CA ALA A 253 -1.73 -10.75 0.33
C ALA A 253 -1.84 -9.29 -0.14
N SER A 254 -0.74 -8.56 -0.03
CA SER A 254 -0.62 -7.14 -0.40
C SER A 254 0.67 -6.88 -1.19
N THR A 255 1.06 -5.62 -1.38
CA THR A 255 2.35 -5.21 -1.99
C THR A 255 3.55 -5.90 -1.33
N VAL A 256 3.44 -6.23 -0.06
CA VAL A 256 4.48 -6.91 0.72
C VAL A 256 4.89 -8.27 0.14
N LEU A 257 3.96 -8.99 -0.52
CA LEU A 257 4.30 -10.26 -1.20
C LEU A 257 5.37 -10.11 -2.29
N TYR A 258 5.49 -8.94 -2.87
CA TYR A 258 6.49 -8.65 -3.90
C TYR A 258 7.80 -8.13 -3.31
N GLU A 259 7.81 -7.87 -2.00
CA GLU A 259 8.97 -7.42 -1.23
C GLU A 259 9.70 -8.59 -0.55
N CYS A 260 8.99 -9.72 -0.35
CA CYS A 260 9.54 -10.99 0.14
C CYS A 260 10.22 -11.77 -0.98
#